data_7f3a0f30be55362eeaa88f925e1cd2f0
#
_entry.id   7f3a0f30be55362eeaa88f925e1cd2f0
#
_cell.length_a   1.000
_cell.length_b   1.000
_cell.length_c   1.000
_cell.angle_alpha   90.00
_cell.angle_beta   90.00
_cell.angle_gamma   90.00
#
_symmetry.space_group_name_H-M   'P 1'
#
loop_
_entity.id
_entity.type
_entity.pdbx_description
1 polymer ?
#
loop_
_entity_poly.entity_id
_entity_poly.type
_entity_poly.pdbx_seq_one_letter_code
_entity_poly.pdbx_strand_id
1 'polypeptide(L)'
;MKPWCPNWRPCWLKTELRQAAQRARHASAGPQSSLFPIGLVYNWTADSLQCGASGFTTFVMAKLSSYEELVRTVTRDVVEHPRDLTRHYALRLGVSRVAANKHIQRLEREGWIARSGPSTHPVFSPGFKRRVARLYTLSSLEEHVVWESDFRPFLNLAPNVGSIAGHGFTEMLNNAIDHSAGSSVFIWTSRDETALRIVISDDGVGIFAKITAALALADVRQALFELAKGKLTTDPSKHTGEGVFFTSRMFDSFEISANGLQFNHDASSPQDWLQEAQGGFADGTAVFMRIGLSSTRTAAEVYSQFTDAPEDYDFSKTVVPMKLARVGDEQLVSRSQAKRLIARFDRFRTVILDFADVQEIGQSFADELFRVYANAHPGVELLAKNMTEQVERMWLRAVAPRT
;
A
#
# COMPACT_ATOMS: atom_id res chain seq x y z
N MET A 1 22.94 1.08 20.34
CA MET A 1 21.78 1.36 19.50
C MET A 1 22.13 0.97 18.09
N LYS A 2 21.57 -0.13 17.57
CA LYS A 2 21.78 -0.55 16.17
C LYS A 2 20.90 0.30 15.28
N PRO A 3 21.35 0.75 14.10
CA PRO A 3 20.53 1.56 13.19
C PRO A 3 19.33 0.75 12.71
N TRP A 4 18.19 1.37 12.70
CA TRP A 4 16.92 0.85 12.22
C TRP A 4 17.04 0.46 10.74
N CYS A 5 16.71 -0.75 10.40
CA CYS A 5 16.69 -1.23 9.02
C CYS A 5 15.34 -0.84 8.40
N PRO A 6 15.28 0.02 7.37
CA PRO A 6 14.03 0.53 6.82
C PRO A 6 13.22 -0.50 6.01
N ASN A 7 13.72 -1.71 5.83
CA ASN A 7 13.09 -2.75 5.00
C ASN A 7 12.38 -3.80 5.87
N TRP A 8 11.18 -3.47 6.39
CA TRP A 8 10.31 -4.41 7.10
C TRP A 8 9.57 -5.41 6.16
N ARG A 9 9.93 -5.47 4.88
CA ARG A 9 9.33 -6.41 3.93
C ARG A 9 9.71 -7.83 4.32
N PRO A 10 8.77 -8.69 4.69
CA PRO A 10 9.08 -10.09 4.79
C PRO A 10 9.39 -10.60 3.37
N CYS A 11 10.57 -11.14 3.16
CA CYS A 11 11.02 -11.71 1.87
C CYS A 11 10.03 -12.76 1.31
N TRP A 12 9.24 -13.38 2.19
CA TRP A 12 8.22 -14.37 1.88
C TRP A 12 6.98 -13.79 1.18
N LEU A 13 6.60 -12.54 1.43
CA LEU A 13 5.39 -11.95 0.85
C LEU A 13 5.49 -11.87 -0.68
N LYS A 14 6.68 -11.55 -1.21
CA LYS A 14 6.94 -11.57 -2.66
C LYS A 14 6.70 -12.94 -3.30
N THR A 15 6.98 -14.00 -2.58
CA THR A 15 6.84 -15.38 -3.07
C THR A 15 5.38 -15.84 -3.00
N GLU A 16 4.65 -15.50 -1.93
CA GLU A 16 3.21 -15.80 -1.83
C GLU A 16 2.41 -15.10 -2.93
N LEU A 17 2.71 -13.82 -3.18
CA LEU A 17 2.05 -13.03 -4.23
C LEU A 17 2.34 -13.58 -5.63
N ARG A 18 3.59 -13.93 -5.96
CA ARG A 18 3.94 -14.55 -7.24
C ARG A 18 3.23 -15.89 -7.46
N GLN A 19 3.09 -16.68 -6.42
CA GLN A 19 2.46 -18.00 -6.52
C GLN A 19 0.94 -17.91 -6.55
N ALA A 20 0.32 -16.94 -5.88
CA ALA A 20 -1.11 -16.66 -5.99
C ALA A 20 -1.47 -16.26 -7.44
N ALA A 21 -0.69 -15.35 -8.03
CA ALA A 21 -0.85 -14.93 -9.42
C ALA A 21 -0.63 -16.09 -10.42
N GLN A 22 0.34 -16.95 -10.19
CA GLN A 22 0.63 -18.09 -11.08
C GLN A 22 -0.46 -19.18 -11.05
N ARG A 23 -1.13 -19.36 -9.91
CA ARG A 23 -2.25 -20.30 -9.76
C ARG A 23 -3.53 -19.80 -10.40
N ALA A 24 -3.81 -18.51 -10.31
CA ALA A 24 -4.94 -17.91 -11.00
C ALA A 24 -4.86 -18.15 -12.51
N ARG A 25 -3.66 -18.06 -13.11
CA ARG A 25 -3.43 -18.35 -14.53
C ARG A 25 -3.67 -19.81 -14.93
N HIS A 26 -3.41 -20.75 -14.03
CA HIS A 26 -3.67 -22.19 -14.29
C HIS A 26 -5.13 -22.60 -14.06
N ALA A 27 -5.85 -21.87 -13.20
CA ALA A 27 -7.27 -22.14 -12.94
C ALA A 27 -8.21 -21.71 -14.07
N SER A 28 -7.79 -20.78 -14.94
CA SER A 28 -8.58 -20.29 -16.07
C SER A 28 -8.59 -21.21 -17.30
N ALA A 29 -7.91 -22.34 -17.29
CA ALA A 29 -7.75 -23.25 -18.43
C ALA A 29 -8.58 -24.55 -18.39
N GLY A 30 -9.61 -24.68 -17.53
CA GLY A 30 -10.43 -25.92 -17.49
C GLY A 30 -11.89 -25.67 -17.07
N PRO A 31 -12.85 -26.50 -17.52
CA PRO A 31 -14.27 -26.26 -17.28
C PRO A 31 -14.71 -26.69 -15.88
N GLN A 32 -15.54 -25.85 -15.31
CA GLN A 32 -16.51 -26.02 -14.22
C GLN A 32 -16.56 -27.37 -13.49
N SER A 33 -16.32 -27.32 -12.20
CA SER A 33 -17.21 -27.72 -11.10
C SER A 33 -16.44 -28.14 -9.86
N SER A 34 -17.05 -27.81 -8.71
CA SER A 34 -16.90 -28.42 -7.40
C SER A 34 -15.64 -28.09 -6.56
N LEU A 35 -15.94 -27.44 -5.43
CA LEU A 35 -15.28 -27.60 -4.12
C LEU A 35 -13.77 -27.85 -4.15
N PHE A 36 -13.00 -26.77 -4.06
CA PHE A 36 -11.57 -26.87 -3.83
C PHE A 36 -11.25 -27.41 -2.44
N PRO A 37 -10.45 -28.46 -2.32
CA PRO A 37 -9.91 -28.85 -1.03
C PRO A 37 -8.90 -27.79 -0.58
N ILE A 38 -9.16 -27.19 0.56
CA ILE A 38 -8.25 -26.33 1.33
C ILE A 38 -7.10 -27.21 1.80
N GLY A 39 -5.96 -27.18 1.12
CA GLY A 39 -4.84 -28.02 1.52
C GLY A 39 -3.58 -27.82 0.71
N LEU A 40 -3.09 -26.60 0.54
CA LEU A 40 -1.72 -26.38 0.06
C LEU A 40 -1.03 -25.31 0.92
N VAL A 41 -0.03 -25.77 1.59
CA VAL A 41 0.65 -25.21 2.74
C VAL A 41 2.05 -24.74 2.35
N TYR A 42 2.47 -23.55 2.78
CA TYR A 42 3.81 -22.98 2.54
C TYR A 42 4.58 -22.75 3.83
N ASN A 43 5.85 -23.12 3.81
CA ASN A 43 6.77 -23.09 4.95
C ASN A 43 7.72 -21.90 4.91
N TRP A 44 7.96 -21.27 6.07
CA TRP A 44 8.95 -20.21 6.27
C TRP A 44 9.61 -20.33 7.64
N THR A 45 10.92 -20.47 7.67
CA THR A 45 11.76 -20.30 8.86
C THR A 45 12.62 -19.05 8.69
N ALA A 46 12.84 -18.35 9.81
CA ALA A 46 13.46 -17.03 9.86
C ALA A 46 14.99 -16.98 9.66
N ASP A 47 15.68 -18.13 9.45
CA ASP A 47 17.13 -18.25 9.50
C ASP A 47 17.74 -18.88 8.24
N SER A 48 17.63 -18.22 7.08
CA SER A 48 18.59 -18.53 6.00
C SER A 48 18.66 -17.41 4.98
N LEU A 49 19.48 -16.41 5.28
CA LEU A 49 19.97 -15.42 4.36
C LEU A 49 21.45 -15.69 4.09
N GLN A 50 21.76 -16.39 3.00
CA GLN A 50 23.01 -16.19 2.26
C GLN A 50 22.68 -16.00 0.79
N CYS A 51 23.02 -14.82 0.30
CA CYS A 51 22.86 -14.40 -1.08
C CYS A 51 24.06 -14.89 -1.89
N GLY A 52 23.85 -15.85 -2.80
CA GLY A 52 24.81 -16.28 -3.79
C GLY A 52 24.14 -16.31 -5.16
N ALA A 53 24.75 -15.62 -6.12
CA ALA A 53 24.28 -15.53 -7.49
C ALA A 53 24.41 -16.89 -8.22
N SER A 54 23.50 -17.10 -9.18
CA SER A 54 23.45 -18.15 -10.20
C SER A 54 22.72 -19.45 -9.82
N GLY A 55 21.73 -19.78 -10.64
CA GLY A 55 21.14 -21.10 -10.77
C GLY A 55 19.64 -21.14 -10.51
N PHE A 56 18.90 -21.55 -11.51
CA PHE A 56 17.51 -22.00 -11.41
C PHE A 56 17.39 -23.01 -10.26
N THR A 57 16.93 -22.58 -9.11
CA THR A 57 16.73 -23.47 -7.97
C THR A 57 15.31 -24.04 -8.05
N THR A 58 15.23 -25.31 -8.33
CA THR A 58 14.05 -26.16 -8.11
C THR A 58 13.60 -25.99 -6.66
N PHE A 59 12.50 -25.25 -6.44
CA PHE A 59 11.98 -25.01 -5.10
C PHE A 59 11.38 -26.30 -4.54
N VAL A 60 12.09 -26.94 -3.63
CA VAL A 60 11.53 -28.00 -2.78
C VAL A 60 10.49 -27.35 -1.88
N MET A 61 9.25 -27.76 -2.05
CA MET A 61 8.13 -27.38 -1.17
C MET A 61 8.39 -27.91 0.23
N ALA A 62 8.91 -27.10 1.11
CA ALA A 62 9.04 -27.49 2.51
C ALA A 62 7.66 -27.60 3.14
N LYS A 63 7.34 -28.74 3.75
CA LYS A 63 6.07 -28.99 4.47
C LYS A 63 6.03 -28.06 5.69
N LEU A 64 5.00 -27.22 5.81
CA LEU A 64 4.80 -26.39 7.02
C LEU A 64 4.79 -27.26 8.26
N SER A 65 5.32 -26.72 9.35
CA SER A 65 5.07 -27.32 10.65
C SER A 65 3.57 -27.18 10.98
N SER A 66 3.04 -28.17 11.70
CA SER A 66 1.64 -28.13 12.16
C SER A 66 1.30 -26.84 12.90
N TYR A 67 2.26 -26.23 13.56
CA TYR A 67 2.09 -24.95 14.25
C TYR A 67 1.93 -23.76 13.30
N GLU A 68 2.75 -23.65 12.28
CA GLU A 68 2.65 -22.58 11.27
C GLU A 68 1.33 -22.66 10.51
N GLU A 69 0.83 -23.85 10.26
CA GLU A 69 -0.49 -24.06 9.68
C GLU A 69 -1.59 -23.50 10.58
N LEU A 70 -1.52 -23.72 11.89
CA LEU A 70 -2.48 -23.17 12.85
C LEU A 70 -2.41 -21.64 12.92
N VAL A 71 -1.21 -21.04 12.95
CA VAL A 71 -1.05 -19.57 13.01
C VAL A 71 -1.71 -18.86 11.84
N ARG A 72 -1.83 -19.50 10.68
CA ARG A 72 -2.48 -18.90 9.50
C ARG A 72 -3.98 -18.73 9.67
N THR A 73 -4.63 -19.63 10.38
CA THR A 73 -6.10 -19.68 10.50
C THR A 73 -6.60 -19.37 11.89
N VAL A 74 -5.72 -19.34 12.90
CA VAL A 74 -6.08 -19.26 14.32
C VAL A 74 -7.03 -18.10 14.64
N THR A 75 -6.86 -16.94 14.01
CA THR A 75 -7.71 -15.77 14.25
C THR A 75 -9.18 -16.07 13.95
N ARG A 76 -9.43 -16.84 12.90
CA ARG A 76 -10.76 -17.26 12.48
C ARG A 76 -11.25 -18.48 13.26
N ASP A 77 -10.40 -19.51 13.35
CA ASP A 77 -10.72 -20.76 14.03
C ASP A 77 -11.15 -20.52 15.48
N VAL A 78 -10.52 -19.60 16.19
CA VAL A 78 -10.87 -19.30 17.58
C VAL A 78 -12.22 -18.59 17.72
N VAL A 79 -12.65 -17.83 16.71
CA VAL A 79 -13.98 -17.21 16.68
C VAL A 79 -15.07 -18.27 16.43
N GLU A 80 -14.77 -19.20 15.50
CA GLU A 80 -15.69 -20.27 15.12
C GLU A 80 -15.75 -21.39 16.19
N HIS A 81 -14.64 -21.64 16.92
CA HIS A 81 -14.49 -22.73 17.90
C HIS A 81 -14.04 -22.24 19.28
N PRO A 82 -14.75 -21.28 19.92
CA PRO A 82 -14.29 -20.66 21.17
C PRO A 82 -14.23 -21.63 22.36
N ARG A 83 -14.99 -22.73 22.35
CA ARG A 83 -15.04 -23.69 23.44
C ARG A 83 -14.49 -25.07 23.13
N ASP A 84 -14.30 -25.37 21.85
CA ASP A 84 -13.84 -26.68 21.38
C ASP A 84 -12.56 -26.60 20.50
N LEU A 85 -11.82 -25.50 20.56
CA LEU A 85 -10.64 -25.24 19.75
C LEU A 85 -9.58 -26.37 19.84
N THR A 86 -9.38 -26.92 21.04
CA THR A 86 -8.44 -28.06 21.21
C THR A 86 -8.91 -29.31 20.45
N ARG A 87 -10.20 -29.59 20.46
CA ARG A 87 -10.79 -30.70 19.72
C ARG A 87 -10.71 -30.46 18.22
N HIS A 88 -11.03 -29.25 17.79
CA HIS A 88 -10.94 -28.84 16.41
C HIS A 88 -9.52 -29.06 15.87
N TYR A 89 -8.50 -28.58 16.58
CA TYR A 89 -7.11 -28.75 16.15
C TYR A 89 -6.61 -30.20 16.24
N ALA A 90 -7.05 -30.99 17.21
CA ALA A 90 -6.72 -32.41 17.29
C ALA A 90 -7.22 -33.16 16.04
N LEU A 91 -8.45 -32.90 15.62
CA LEU A 91 -9.07 -33.49 14.42
C LEU A 91 -8.38 -33.00 13.13
N ARG A 92 -8.19 -31.70 13.00
CA ARG A 92 -7.60 -31.07 11.81
C ARG A 92 -6.18 -31.53 11.53
N LEU A 93 -5.37 -31.65 12.58
CA LEU A 93 -3.94 -32.06 12.46
C LEU A 93 -3.75 -33.58 12.53
N GLY A 94 -4.78 -34.36 12.85
CA GLY A 94 -4.67 -35.80 13.07
C GLY A 94 -3.79 -36.17 14.26
N VAL A 95 -3.80 -35.35 15.33
CA VAL A 95 -2.95 -35.54 16.53
C VAL A 95 -3.79 -35.79 17.79
N SER A 96 -3.15 -36.29 18.86
CA SER A 96 -3.81 -36.43 20.13
C SER A 96 -4.23 -35.08 20.74
N ARG A 97 -5.27 -35.07 21.59
CA ARG A 97 -5.67 -33.87 22.34
C ARG A 97 -4.54 -33.26 23.16
N VAL A 98 -3.64 -34.10 23.69
CA VAL A 98 -2.47 -33.65 24.44
C VAL A 98 -1.51 -32.87 23.53
N ALA A 99 -1.25 -33.38 22.32
CA ALA A 99 -0.42 -32.68 21.34
C ALA A 99 -1.08 -31.38 20.86
N ALA A 100 -2.38 -31.38 20.56
CA ALA A 100 -3.12 -30.18 20.20
C ALA A 100 -3.07 -29.13 21.33
N ASN A 101 -3.19 -29.54 22.59
CA ASN A 101 -3.12 -28.62 23.73
C ASN A 101 -1.75 -27.95 23.88
N LYS A 102 -0.65 -28.60 23.49
CA LYS A 102 0.67 -27.95 23.43
C LYS A 102 0.69 -26.80 22.42
N HIS A 103 0.04 -26.97 21.27
CA HIS A 103 -0.11 -25.90 20.29
C HIS A 103 -0.98 -24.76 20.84
N ILE A 104 -2.10 -25.07 21.52
CA ILE A 104 -2.96 -24.06 22.17
C ILE A 104 -2.17 -23.22 23.18
N GLN A 105 -1.40 -23.88 24.07
CA GLN A 105 -0.56 -23.18 25.04
C GLN A 105 0.51 -22.29 24.37
N ARG A 106 1.05 -22.73 23.24
CA ARG A 106 2.01 -21.92 22.48
C ARG A 106 1.32 -20.72 21.84
N LEU A 107 0.15 -20.90 21.22
CA LEU A 107 -0.65 -19.81 20.63
C LEU A 107 -1.06 -18.78 21.67
N GLU A 108 -1.43 -19.23 22.89
CA GLU A 108 -1.77 -18.35 24.02
C GLU A 108 -0.54 -17.53 24.47
N ARG A 109 0.59 -18.19 24.72
CA ARG A 109 1.84 -17.55 25.12
C ARG A 109 2.36 -16.55 24.10
N GLU A 110 2.19 -16.84 22.81
CA GLU A 110 2.61 -15.95 21.72
C GLU A 110 1.58 -14.84 21.40
N GLY A 111 0.41 -14.84 22.08
CA GLY A 111 -0.61 -13.79 21.95
C GLY A 111 -1.53 -13.92 20.75
N TRP A 112 -1.62 -15.09 20.13
CA TRP A 112 -2.58 -15.35 19.05
C TRP A 112 -4.00 -15.59 19.58
N ILE A 113 -4.11 -16.18 20.75
CA ILE A 113 -5.37 -16.41 21.45
C ILE A 113 -5.28 -15.93 22.88
N ALA A 114 -6.41 -15.58 23.47
CA ALA A 114 -6.58 -15.32 24.88
C ALA A 114 -7.51 -16.38 25.48
N ARG A 115 -7.24 -16.77 26.71
CA ARG A 115 -8.01 -17.77 27.44
C ARG A 115 -8.76 -17.12 28.60
N SER A 116 -9.98 -17.52 28.80
CA SER A 116 -10.83 -17.12 29.93
C SER A 116 -11.60 -18.33 30.50
N GLY A 117 -12.25 -18.16 31.63
CA GLY A 117 -13.03 -19.20 32.31
C GLY A 117 -12.17 -20.22 33.07
N PRO A 118 -12.82 -21.22 33.66
CA PRO A 118 -12.15 -22.24 34.46
C PRO A 118 -11.29 -23.17 33.58
N SER A 119 -10.25 -23.74 34.17
CA SER A 119 -9.32 -24.63 33.45
C SER A 119 -9.98 -25.87 32.84
N THR A 120 -11.07 -26.32 33.41
CA THR A 120 -11.86 -27.48 32.95
C THR A 120 -12.74 -27.17 31.73
N HIS A 121 -13.18 -25.92 31.61
CA HIS A 121 -14.02 -25.44 30.50
C HIS A 121 -13.51 -24.10 29.99
N PRO A 122 -12.32 -24.04 29.37
CA PRO A 122 -11.77 -22.80 28.88
C PRO A 122 -12.59 -22.27 27.72
N VAL A 123 -12.71 -20.93 27.68
CA VAL A 123 -13.23 -20.20 26.52
C VAL A 123 -12.09 -19.44 25.91
N PHE A 124 -11.86 -19.63 24.62
CA PHE A 124 -10.82 -18.97 23.86
C PHE A 124 -11.42 -17.81 23.04
N SER A 125 -10.64 -16.76 22.91
CA SER A 125 -10.96 -15.60 22.08
C SER A 125 -9.69 -15.16 21.30
N PRO A 126 -9.83 -14.38 20.21
CA PRO A 126 -8.66 -13.84 19.52
C PRO A 126 -7.79 -13.01 20.46
N GLY A 127 -6.48 -13.24 20.41
CA GLY A 127 -5.48 -12.48 21.17
C GLY A 127 -5.21 -11.10 20.56
N PHE A 128 -4.08 -10.50 20.95
CA PHE A 128 -3.65 -9.22 20.35
C PHE A 128 -3.02 -9.41 18.95
N LYS A 129 -2.39 -10.55 18.65
CA LYS A 129 -1.95 -10.90 17.31
C LYS A 129 -3.09 -11.47 16.50
N ARG A 130 -3.27 -10.93 15.30
CA ARG A 130 -4.34 -11.35 14.38
C ARG A 130 -3.82 -11.36 12.96
N ARG A 131 -4.30 -12.32 12.17
CA ARG A 131 -3.93 -12.45 10.75
C ARG A 131 -5.13 -12.98 9.97
N VAL A 132 -5.41 -12.34 8.84
CA VAL A 132 -6.39 -12.82 7.87
C VAL A 132 -5.76 -12.72 6.48
N ALA A 133 -5.89 -13.76 5.67
CA ALA A 133 -5.42 -13.78 4.30
C ALA A 133 -6.46 -14.47 3.41
N ARG A 134 -6.76 -13.87 2.25
CA ARG A 134 -7.71 -14.40 1.28
C ARG A 134 -7.31 -14.06 -0.14
N LEU A 135 -7.67 -14.95 -1.07
CA LEU A 135 -7.61 -14.75 -2.51
C LEU A 135 -9.04 -14.66 -3.03
N TYR A 136 -9.32 -13.65 -3.84
CA TYR A 136 -10.62 -13.44 -4.48
C TYR A 136 -10.46 -13.35 -5.99
N THR A 137 -11.52 -13.71 -6.70
CA THR A 137 -11.69 -13.38 -8.11
C THR A 137 -12.26 -11.96 -8.19
N LEU A 138 -11.71 -11.12 -9.06
CA LEU A 138 -12.12 -9.71 -9.18
C LEU A 138 -13.52 -9.53 -9.75
N SER A 139 -13.97 -10.48 -10.59
CA SER A 139 -15.32 -10.42 -11.18
C SER A 139 -16.40 -10.49 -10.09
N SER A 140 -17.28 -9.51 -10.03
CA SER A 140 -18.39 -9.39 -9.06
C SER A 140 -17.96 -9.26 -7.60
N LEU A 141 -16.75 -8.78 -7.33
CA LEU A 141 -16.28 -8.49 -5.98
C LEU A 141 -16.78 -7.12 -5.53
N GLU A 142 -17.33 -7.03 -4.33
CA GLU A 142 -17.78 -5.78 -3.69
C GLU A 142 -16.85 -5.48 -2.51
N GLU A 143 -16.07 -4.40 -2.61
CA GLU A 143 -15.00 -4.07 -1.68
C GLU A 143 -15.50 -3.85 -0.25
N HIS A 144 -16.63 -3.18 -0.09
CA HIS A 144 -17.24 -2.89 1.19
C HIS A 144 -17.73 -4.19 1.87
N VAL A 145 -18.30 -5.14 1.11
CA VAL A 145 -18.73 -6.44 1.64
C VAL A 145 -17.53 -7.22 2.12
N VAL A 146 -16.45 -7.24 1.35
CA VAL A 146 -15.19 -7.92 1.72
C VAL A 146 -14.62 -7.34 3.03
N TRP A 147 -14.57 -6.01 3.16
CA TRP A 147 -14.08 -5.37 4.37
C TRP A 147 -14.94 -5.72 5.59
N GLU A 148 -16.25 -5.52 5.51
CA GLU A 148 -17.16 -5.68 6.64
C GLU A 148 -17.33 -7.14 7.09
N SER A 149 -17.29 -8.11 6.16
CA SER A 149 -17.52 -9.52 6.51
C SER A 149 -16.24 -10.30 6.79
N ASP A 150 -15.18 -10.06 6.03
CA ASP A 150 -14.02 -10.95 5.97
C ASP A 150 -12.78 -10.44 6.72
N PHE A 151 -12.71 -9.13 7.00
CA PHE A 151 -11.53 -8.54 7.64
C PHE A 151 -11.83 -7.76 8.93
N ARG A 152 -12.72 -6.77 8.88
CA ARG A 152 -13.02 -5.89 10.01
C ARG A 152 -13.38 -6.63 11.31
N PRO A 153 -14.24 -7.66 11.30
CA PRO A 153 -14.65 -8.35 12.54
C PRO A 153 -13.50 -9.00 13.28
N PHE A 154 -12.45 -9.36 12.56
CA PHE A 154 -11.30 -10.06 13.13
C PHE A 154 -10.21 -9.11 13.66
N LEU A 155 -10.25 -7.81 13.33
CA LEU A 155 -9.13 -6.90 13.60
C LEU A 155 -9.26 -6.16 14.95
N ASN A 156 -10.48 -5.92 15.46
CA ASN A 156 -10.73 -5.21 16.73
C ASN A 156 -9.94 -3.89 16.84
N LEU A 157 -10.29 -2.93 16.01
CA LEU A 157 -9.61 -1.66 15.89
C LEU A 157 -10.34 -0.56 16.67
N ALA A 158 -9.61 0.44 17.16
CA ALA A 158 -10.20 1.67 17.63
C ALA A 158 -10.98 2.38 16.49
N PRO A 159 -12.04 3.15 16.79
CA PRO A 159 -12.92 3.71 15.76
C PRO A 159 -12.18 4.51 14.67
N ASN A 160 -11.25 5.39 15.05
CA ASN A 160 -10.47 6.19 14.11
C ASN A 160 -9.54 5.34 13.24
N VAL A 161 -8.80 4.39 13.84
CA VAL A 161 -7.94 3.46 13.11
C VAL A 161 -8.77 2.57 12.19
N GLY A 162 -9.94 2.11 12.66
CA GLY A 162 -10.87 1.31 11.88
C GLY A 162 -11.45 2.07 10.68
N SER A 163 -11.76 3.37 10.84
CA SER A 163 -12.21 4.24 9.77
C SER A 163 -11.13 4.44 8.69
N ILE A 164 -9.90 4.76 9.10
CA ILE A 164 -8.76 4.91 8.18
C ILE A 164 -8.46 3.59 7.48
N ALA A 165 -8.43 2.49 8.22
CA ALA A 165 -8.15 1.18 7.65
C ALA A 165 -9.22 0.74 6.64
N GLY A 166 -10.51 0.98 6.96
CA GLY A 166 -11.64 0.71 6.07
C GLY A 166 -11.56 1.54 4.79
N HIS A 167 -11.34 2.87 4.91
CA HIS A 167 -11.17 3.74 3.76
C HIS A 167 -10.03 3.27 2.85
N GLY A 168 -8.82 3.07 3.39
CA GLY A 168 -7.68 2.65 2.58
C GLY A 168 -7.88 1.25 1.96
N PHE A 169 -8.53 0.34 2.70
CA PHE A 169 -8.85 -0.99 2.19
C PHE A 169 -9.79 -0.92 0.99
N THR A 170 -10.90 -0.19 1.11
CA THR A 170 -11.92 -0.08 0.06
C THR A 170 -11.37 0.66 -1.15
N GLU A 171 -10.66 1.76 -0.97
CA GLU A 171 -10.03 2.51 -2.07
C GLU A 171 -9.02 1.66 -2.87
N MET A 172 -8.14 0.93 -2.17
CA MET A 172 -7.13 0.12 -2.86
C MET A 172 -7.72 -1.13 -3.50
N LEU A 173 -8.77 -1.71 -2.92
CA LEU A 173 -9.48 -2.83 -3.52
C LEU A 173 -10.30 -2.40 -4.74
N ASN A 174 -10.94 -1.21 -4.70
CA ASN A 174 -11.61 -0.62 -5.86
C ASN A 174 -10.63 -0.36 -7.01
N ASN A 175 -9.43 0.12 -6.71
CA ASN A 175 -8.40 0.28 -7.74
C ASN A 175 -8.04 -1.06 -8.40
N ALA A 176 -8.00 -2.16 -7.64
CA ALA A 176 -7.79 -3.49 -8.22
C ALA A 176 -8.98 -3.95 -9.06
N ILE A 177 -10.23 -3.74 -8.62
CA ILE A 177 -11.46 -4.13 -9.32
C ILE A 177 -11.59 -3.37 -10.64
N ASP A 178 -11.52 -2.04 -10.58
CA ASP A 178 -11.87 -1.18 -11.73
C ASP A 178 -10.70 -0.93 -12.67
N HIS A 179 -9.48 -1.05 -12.18
CA HIS A 179 -8.32 -0.55 -12.91
C HIS A 179 -7.23 -1.58 -13.19
N SER A 180 -7.17 -2.72 -12.53
CA SER A 180 -6.07 -3.67 -12.73
C SER A 180 -6.10 -4.39 -14.08
N ALA A 181 -7.28 -4.62 -14.64
CA ALA A 181 -7.50 -5.56 -15.75
C ALA A 181 -7.00 -6.99 -15.41
N GLY A 182 -6.88 -7.30 -14.11
CA GLY A 182 -6.50 -8.60 -13.60
C GLY A 182 -7.68 -9.54 -13.44
N SER A 183 -7.39 -10.75 -12.99
CA SER A 183 -8.37 -11.79 -12.71
C SER A 183 -8.59 -12.03 -11.23
N SER A 184 -7.59 -11.76 -10.41
CA SER A 184 -7.58 -12.06 -8.98
C SER A 184 -6.89 -11.00 -8.15
N VAL A 185 -7.29 -10.94 -6.87
CA VAL A 185 -6.67 -10.08 -5.87
C VAL A 185 -6.39 -10.89 -4.60
N PHE A 186 -5.16 -10.83 -4.13
CA PHE A 186 -4.75 -11.37 -2.85
C PHE A 186 -4.77 -10.26 -1.80
N ILE A 187 -5.45 -10.51 -0.68
CA ILE A 187 -5.57 -9.59 0.45
C ILE A 187 -5.01 -10.25 1.70
N TRP A 188 -4.15 -9.53 2.38
CA TRP A 188 -3.55 -9.96 3.62
C TRP A 188 -3.57 -8.85 4.66
N THR A 189 -3.98 -9.18 5.87
CA THR A 189 -3.93 -8.28 7.02
C THR A 189 -3.23 -8.94 8.19
N SER A 190 -2.47 -8.15 8.93
CA SER A 190 -1.86 -8.59 10.18
C SER A 190 -1.89 -7.45 11.19
N ARG A 191 -2.37 -7.77 12.39
CA ARG A 191 -2.31 -6.88 13.54
C ARG A 191 -1.41 -7.51 14.61
N ASP A 192 -0.52 -6.72 15.17
CA ASP A 192 0.23 -7.03 16.40
C ASP A 192 -0.14 -6.07 17.54
N GLU A 193 0.71 -5.92 18.55
CA GLU A 193 0.48 -5.00 19.68
C GLU A 193 0.54 -3.53 19.27
N THR A 194 1.27 -3.20 18.23
CA THR A 194 1.66 -1.84 17.88
C THR A 194 0.99 -1.31 16.62
N ALA A 195 0.74 -2.18 15.64
CA ALA A 195 0.30 -1.74 14.32
C ALA A 195 -0.60 -2.75 13.61
N LEU A 196 -1.45 -2.21 12.75
CA LEU A 196 -2.14 -2.92 11.67
C LEU A 196 -1.31 -2.77 10.39
N ARG A 197 -1.20 -3.88 9.63
CA ARG A 197 -0.63 -3.92 8.28
C ARG A 197 -1.65 -4.53 7.33
N ILE A 198 -1.79 -3.93 6.17
CA ILE A 198 -2.70 -4.39 5.12
C ILE A 198 -1.89 -4.51 3.83
N VAL A 199 -2.09 -5.57 3.09
CA VAL A 199 -1.55 -5.77 1.75
C VAL A 199 -2.69 -6.13 0.82
N ILE A 200 -2.76 -5.45 -0.31
CA ILE A 200 -3.70 -5.74 -1.40
C ILE A 200 -2.86 -5.87 -2.66
N SER A 201 -2.96 -7.00 -3.36
CA SER A 201 -2.16 -7.25 -4.55
C SER A 201 -3.00 -7.94 -5.62
N ASP A 202 -3.10 -7.30 -6.78
CA ASP A 202 -3.72 -7.85 -7.98
C ASP A 202 -2.70 -8.49 -8.95
N ASP A 203 -3.21 -9.24 -9.90
CA ASP A 203 -2.45 -9.88 -10.98
C ASP A 203 -2.59 -9.15 -12.32
N GLY A 204 -2.94 -7.86 -12.30
CA GLY A 204 -3.24 -7.07 -13.50
C GLY A 204 -2.02 -6.47 -14.20
N VAL A 205 -2.26 -5.40 -14.95
CA VAL A 205 -1.22 -4.75 -15.80
C VAL A 205 -0.25 -3.87 -15.01
N GLY A 206 -0.55 -3.57 -13.74
CA GLY A 206 0.22 -2.65 -12.90
C GLY A 206 -0.18 -1.18 -13.09
N ILE A 207 -0.31 -0.49 -11.96
CA ILE A 207 -0.85 0.88 -11.92
C ILE A 207 0.00 1.87 -12.72
N PHE A 208 1.34 1.77 -12.69
CA PHE A 208 2.21 2.73 -13.36
C PHE A 208 2.17 2.56 -14.89
N ALA A 209 2.11 1.33 -15.40
CA ALA A 209 1.93 1.08 -16.83
C ALA A 209 0.56 1.61 -17.31
N LYS A 210 -0.50 1.42 -16.53
CA LYS A 210 -1.83 1.94 -16.85
C LYS A 210 -1.87 3.46 -16.90
N ILE A 211 -1.30 4.16 -15.92
CA ILE A 211 -1.20 5.63 -15.91
C ILE A 211 -0.39 6.12 -17.09
N THR A 212 0.75 5.47 -17.38
CA THR A 212 1.61 5.80 -18.52
C THR A 212 0.85 5.75 -19.84
N ALA A 213 0.09 4.70 -20.06
CA ALA A 213 -0.72 4.55 -21.26
C ALA A 213 -1.86 5.58 -21.33
N ALA A 214 -2.58 5.82 -20.22
CA ALA A 214 -3.73 6.73 -20.17
C ALA A 214 -3.34 8.19 -20.39
N LEU A 215 -2.15 8.61 -19.93
CA LEU A 215 -1.63 9.98 -20.08
C LEU A 215 -0.65 10.12 -21.24
N ALA A 216 -0.41 9.08 -22.04
CA ALA A 216 0.56 9.03 -23.12
C ALA A 216 1.96 9.53 -22.69
N LEU A 217 2.43 9.08 -21.51
CA LEU A 217 3.69 9.48 -20.94
C LEU A 217 4.85 8.79 -21.68
N ALA A 218 5.97 9.50 -21.81
CA ALA A 218 7.15 8.97 -22.47
C ALA A 218 7.94 7.96 -21.62
N ASP A 219 7.78 8.02 -20.27
CA ASP A 219 8.49 7.17 -19.32
C ASP A 219 7.55 6.80 -18.18
N VAL A 220 7.55 5.52 -17.79
CA VAL A 220 6.76 4.99 -16.68
C VAL A 220 7.07 5.68 -15.33
N ARG A 221 8.27 6.23 -15.14
CA ARG A 221 8.64 7.00 -13.95
C ARG A 221 7.83 8.28 -13.82
N GLN A 222 7.36 8.86 -14.91
CA GLN A 222 6.48 10.03 -14.89
C GLN A 222 5.11 9.71 -14.24
N ALA A 223 4.64 8.46 -14.34
CA ALA A 223 3.40 8.03 -13.71
C ALA A 223 3.41 8.18 -12.19
N LEU A 224 4.56 7.96 -11.55
CA LEU A 224 4.71 8.15 -10.10
C LEU A 224 4.59 9.63 -9.71
N PHE A 225 5.19 10.51 -10.50
CA PHE A 225 5.07 11.93 -10.29
C PHE A 225 3.62 12.40 -10.46
N GLU A 226 2.92 11.92 -11.49
CA GLU A 226 1.51 12.20 -11.69
C GLU A 226 0.63 11.67 -10.54
N LEU A 227 0.96 10.51 -9.99
CA LEU A 227 0.27 9.94 -8.84
C LEU A 227 0.48 10.79 -7.57
N ALA A 228 1.71 11.27 -7.33
CA ALA A 228 2.04 12.10 -6.19
C ALA A 228 1.31 13.45 -6.16
N LYS A 229 0.96 14.02 -7.31
CA LYS A 229 0.17 15.25 -7.41
C LYS A 229 -1.27 15.08 -6.89
N GLY A 230 -1.86 13.90 -7.03
CA GLY A 230 -3.27 13.64 -6.76
C GLY A 230 -4.21 14.01 -7.91
N LYS A 231 -5.51 13.89 -7.70
CA LYS A 231 -6.58 14.07 -8.73
C LYS A 231 -6.29 13.30 -10.03
N LEU A 232 -5.73 12.10 -9.89
CA LEU A 232 -5.35 11.24 -10.99
C LEU A 232 -6.37 10.11 -11.15
N THR A 233 -7.16 10.19 -12.20
CA THR A 233 -8.05 9.09 -12.61
C THR A 233 -7.91 8.79 -14.09
N THR A 234 -8.03 7.52 -14.45
CA THR A 234 -8.14 7.06 -15.83
C THR A 234 -9.61 6.95 -16.27
N ASP A 235 -10.55 7.11 -15.34
CA ASP A 235 -12.01 7.16 -15.59
C ASP A 235 -12.65 8.29 -14.78
N PRO A 236 -12.67 9.54 -15.31
CA PRO A 236 -13.26 10.69 -14.61
C PRO A 236 -14.76 10.60 -14.39
N SER A 237 -15.47 9.70 -15.09
CA SER A 237 -16.91 9.52 -14.94
C SER A 237 -17.29 8.77 -13.67
N LYS A 238 -16.34 7.98 -13.11
CA LYS A 238 -16.59 7.13 -11.94
C LYS A 238 -15.76 7.53 -10.72
N HIS A 239 -14.60 8.16 -10.92
CA HIS A 239 -13.62 8.38 -9.87
C HIS A 239 -13.07 9.80 -9.86
N THR A 240 -12.91 10.39 -8.67
CA THR A 240 -12.28 11.72 -8.49
C THR A 240 -10.75 11.66 -8.67
N GLY A 241 -10.16 10.46 -8.54
CA GLY A 241 -8.72 10.26 -8.59
C GLY A 241 -7.98 10.69 -7.31
N GLU A 242 -8.67 10.72 -6.20
CA GLU A 242 -8.17 11.20 -4.90
C GLU A 242 -7.79 10.06 -3.96
N GLY A 243 -8.32 8.85 -4.18
CA GLY A 243 -8.22 7.72 -3.28
C GLY A 243 -6.78 7.34 -2.91
N VAL A 244 -5.87 7.20 -3.89
CA VAL A 244 -4.46 6.89 -3.61
C VAL A 244 -3.78 8.03 -2.85
N PHE A 245 -4.06 9.28 -3.22
CA PHE A 245 -3.45 10.46 -2.60
C PHE A 245 -3.81 10.53 -1.12
N PHE A 246 -5.07 10.48 -0.76
CA PHE A 246 -5.52 10.58 0.63
C PHE A 246 -5.17 9.32 1.42
N THR A 247 -5.35 8.13 0.85
CA THR A 247 -4.96 6.88 1.52
C THR A 247 -3.48 6.91 1.90
N SER A 248 -2.60 7.35 1.00
CA SER A 248 -1.17 7.40 1.31
C SER A 248 -0.87 8.27 2.53
N ARG A 249 -1.63 9.33 2.76
CA ARG A 249 -1.43 10.30 3.86
C ARG A 249 -2.16 9.94 5.15
N MET A 250 -3.14 9.05 5.07
CA MET A 250 -3.86 8.55 6.25
C MET A 250 -3.06 7.49 7.00
N PHE A 251 -2.20 6.74 6.34
CA PHE A 251 -1.37 5.70 6.95
C PHE A 251 -0.01 6.25 7.41
N ASP A 252 0.62 5.57 8.38
CA ASP A 252 1.98 5.92 8.81
C ASP A 252 3.02 5.56 7.76
N SER A 253 2.75 4.48 7.01
CA SER A 253 3.56 4.07 5.87
C SER A 253 2.64 3.50 4.80
N PHE A 254 2.84 3.96 3.59
CA PHE A 254 2.11 3.55 2.41
C PHE A 254 3.09 3.29 1.26
N GLU A 255 2.92 2.19 0.56
CA GLU A 255 3.75 1.83 -0.56
C GLU A 255 2.93 1.20 -1.67
N ILE A 256 3.25 1.58 -2.91
CA ILE A 256 2.80 0.90 -4.12
C ILE A 256 4.02 0.32 -4.82
N SER A 257 3.96 -0.96 -5.19
CA SER A 257 4.97 -1.65 -5.99
C SER A 257 4.32 -2.22 -7.24
N ALA A 258 4.75 -1.78 -8.42
CA ALA A 258 4.25 -2.25 -9.72
C ALA A 258 5.31 -1.99 -10.80
N ASN A 259 5.31 -2.76 -11.89
CA ASN A 259 6.11 -2.51 -13.09
C ASN A 259 7.60 -2.22 -12.80
N GLY A 260 8.18 -2.86 -11.79
CA GLY A 260 9.56 -2.65 -11.37
C GLY A 260 9.84 -1.35 -10.60
N LEU A 261 8.82 -0.56 -10.29
CA LEU A 261 8.92 0.71 -9.57
C LEU A 261 8.22 0.65 -8.22
N GLN A 262 8.57 1.58 -7.33
CA GLN A 262 7.98 1.76 -6.03
C GLN A 262 7.71 3.22 -5.74
N PHE A 263 6.49 3.50 -5.30
CA PHE A 263 6.10 4.76 -4.69
C PHE A 263 5.97 4.54 -3.18
N ASN A 264 6.61 5.39 -2.39
CA ASN A 264 6.58 5.30 -0.94
C ASN A 264 6.15 6.65 -0.34
N HIS A 265 5.30 6.59 0.66
CA HIS A 265 4.98 7.69 1.55
C HIS A 265 5.15 7.24 2.99
N ASP A 266 5.86 8.02 3.80
CA ASP A 266 6.06 7.78 5.23
C ASP A 266 5.70 9.05 6.00
N ALA A 267 4.76 8.95 6.94
CA ALA A 267 4.29 10.09 7.72
C ALA A 267 5.38 10.71 8.62
N SER A 268 6.45 9.97 8.93
CA SER A 268 7.61 10.48 9.68
C SER A 268 8.59 11.23 8.78
N SER A 269 8.48 11.08 7.46
CA SER A 269 9.28 11.79 6.47
C SER A 269 8.32 12.57 5.58
N PRO A 270 8.39 13.92 5.55
CA PRO A 270 7.45 14.74 4.79
C PRO A 270 7.57 14.57 3.26
N GLN A 271 8.36 13.62 2.80
CA GLN A 271 8.73 13.47 1.42
C GLN A 271 8.29 12.11 0.86
N ASP A 272 7.48 12.15 -0.18
CA ASP A 272 7.27 11.00 -1.03
C ASP A 272 8.57 10.67 -1.77
N TRP A 273 8.91 9.41 -1.90
CA TRP A 273 10.13 9.00 -2.58
C TRP A 273 9.91 7.85 -3.54
N LEU A 274 10.71 7.90 -4.58
CA LEU A 274 10.76 6.93 -5.65
C LEU A 274 11.97 6.04 -5.47
N GLN A 275 11.80 4.75 -5.64
CA GLN A 275 12.90 3.80 -5.73
C GLN A 275 12.64 2.79 -6.85
N GLU A 276 13.68 2.44 -7.59
CA GLU A 276 13.64 1.26 -8.43
C GLU A 276 13.51 0.03 -7.55
N ALA A 277 12.49 -0.79 -7.83
CA ALA A 277 12.25 -1.97 -7.05
C ALA A 277 13.30 -3.03 -7.34
N GLN A 278 14.26 -3.23 -6.45
CA GLN A 278 15.13 -4.40 -6.53
C GLN A 278 14.27 -5.68 -6.38
N GLY A 279 13.96 -6.32 -7.51
CA GLY A 279 13.10 -7.52 -7.57
C GLY A 279 11.61 -7.24 -7.33
N GLY A 280 11.09 -6.09 -7.76
CA GLY A 280 9.67 -5.72 -7.70
C GLY A 280 8.77 -6.64 -8.51
N PHE A 281 7.45 -6.49 -8.28
CA PHE A 281 6.43 -7.20 -9.04
C PHE A 281 6.51 -6.74 -10.51
N ALA A 282 6.77 -7.69 -11.41
CA ALA A 282 6.78 -7.43 -12.85
C ALA A 282 5.34 -7.27 -13.37
N ASP A 283 4.41 -8.03 -12.81
CA ASP A 283 2.99 -8.06 -13.18
C ASP A 283 2.14 -7.64 -11.98
N GLY A 284 1.06 -6.89 -12.24
CA GLY A 284 0.10 -6.44 -11.23
C GLY A 284 0.59 -5.27 -10.37
N THR A 285 -0.23 -4.96 -9.37
CA THR A 285 0.05 -3.94 -8.37
C THR A 285 -0.01 -4.56 -6.98
N ALA A 286 0.94 -4.22 -6.13
CA ALA A 286 0.89 -4.54 -4.70
C ALA A 286 0.94 -3.24 -3.89
N VAL A 287 -0.06 -3.07 -3.01
CA VAL A 287 -0.16 -1.93 -2.10
C VAL A 287 0.08 -2.42 -0.67
N PHE A 288 0.95 -1.74 0.04
CA PHE A 288 1.30 -2.02 1.43
C PHE A 288 0.95 -0.81 2.29
N MET A 289 0.16 -1.02 3.33
CA MET A 289 -0.32 0.01 4.23
C MET A 289 -0.03 -0.38 5.68
N ARG A 290 0.46 0.56 6.48
CA ARG A 290 0.71 0.37 7.91
C ARG A 290 0.17 1.56 8.70
N ILE A 291 -0.56 1.27 9.78
CA ILE A 291 -1.03 2.27 10.74
C ILE A 291 -0.79 1.78 12.17
N GLY A 292 -0.26 2.65 13.05
CA GLY A 292 -0.13 2.38 14.47
C GLY A 292 -1.48 2.30 15.17
N LEU A 293 -1.65 1.35 16.08
CA LEU A 293 -2.90 1.18 16.82
C LEU A 293 -3.16 2.32 17.82
N SER A 294 -2.12 3.05 18.21
CA SER A 294 -2.20 4.24 19.05
C SER A 294 -2.35 5.55 18.26
N SER A 295 -2.52 5.47 16.93
CA SER A 295 -2.71 6.66 16.10
C SER A 295 -3.96 7.42 16.53
N THR A 296 -3.83 8.73 16.70
CA THR A 296 -4.94 9.65 16.97
C THR A 296 -5.46 10.31 15.69
N ARG A 297 -4.80 10.09 14.55
CA ARG A 297 -5.14 10.66 13.25
C ARG A 297 -6.56 10.29 12.84
N THR A 298 -7.26 11.24 12.22
CA THR A 298 -8.58 11.05 11.62
C THR A 298 -8.54 11.36 10.12
N ALA A 299 -9.45 10.80 9.36
CA ALA A 299 -9.57 11.09 7.93
C ALA A 299 -9.87 12.60 7.70
N ALA A 300 -10.75 13.19 8.54
CA ALA A 300 -11.11 14.61 8.45
C ALA A 300 -9.90 15.53 8.62
N GLU A 301 -9.01 15.25 9.60
CA GLU A 301 -7.76 16.00 9.77
C GLU A 301 -6.84 15.92 8.56
N VAL A 302 -6.78 14.76 7.89
CA VAL A 302 -5.98 14.61 6.67
C VAL A 302 -6.60 15.40 5.53
N TYR A 303 -7.91 15.29 5.30
CA TYR A 303 -8.60 16.05 4.26
C TYR A 303 -8.43 17.55 4.45
N SER A 304 -8.59 18.08 5.67
CA SER A 304 -8.50 19.51 5.96
C SER A 304 -7.14 20.15 5.62
N GLN A 305 -6.06 19.36 5.54
CA GLN A 305 -4.75 19.85 5.14
C GLN A 305 -4.66 20.21 3.66
N PHE A 306 -5.57 19.67 2.84
CA PHE A 306 -5.57 19.79 1.38
C PHE A 306 -6.82 20.50 0.83
N THR A 307 -7.57 21.17 1.70
CA THR A 307 -8.70 22.04 1.38
C THR A 307 -8.38 23.48 1.72
N ASP A 308 -9.02 24.45 1.07
CA ASP A 308 -8.82 25.87 1.36
C ASP A 308 -9.64 26.34 2.57
N ALA A 309 -10.76 25.70 2.85
CA ALA A 309 -11.58 25.95 4.02
C ALA A 309 -11.97 24.66 4.72
N PRO A 310 -12.06 24.65 6.06
CA PRO A 310 -12.40 23.45 6.84
C PRO A 310 -13.76 22.82 6.50
N GLU A 311 -14.66 23.63 5.93
CA GLU A 311 -16.01 23.23 5.52
C GLU A 311 -16.10 22.87 4.04
N ASP A 312 -15.02 23.09 3.28
CA ASP A 312 -14.93 22.76 1.86
C ASP A 312 -14.26 21.40 1.70
N TYR A 313 -14.98 20.42 1.22
CA TYR A 313 -14.46 19.08 0.96
C TYR A 313 -13.78 18.96 -0.40
N ASP A 314 -13.59 20.09 -1.13
CA ASP A 314 -12.89 20.09 -2.42
C ASP A 314 -11.38 19.96 -2.20
N PHE A 315 -10.76 18.97 -2.81
CA PHE A 315 -9.31 18.78 -2.85
C PHE A 315 -8.67 19.88 -3.72
N SER A 316 -8.60 21.09 -3.18
CA SER A 316 -8.15 22.29 -3.89
C SER A 316 -6.65 22.55 -3.82
N LYS A 317 -5.95 21.87 -2.88
CA LYS A 317 -4.54 22.13 -2.56
C LYS A 317 -3.69 20.88 -2.63
N THR A 318 -2.58 20.94 -3.35
CA THR A 318 -1.63 19.82 -3.43
C THR A 318 -0.20 20.22 -3.05
N VAL A 319 0.59 19.25 -2.59
CA VAL A 319 2.03 19.41 -2.34
C VAL A 319 2.79 18.52 -3.31
N VAL A 320 3.62 19.12 -4.13
CA VAL A 320 4.37 18.46 -5.20
C VAL A 320 5.85 18.37 -4.84
N PRO A 321 6.39 17.18 -4.52
CA PRO A 321 7.81 17.00 -4.25
C PRO A 321 8.62 17.17 -5.54
N MET A 322 9.35 18.28 -5.65
CA MET A 322 10.08 18.65 -6.88
C MET A 322 11.18 17.66 -7.24
N LYS A 323 11.72 16.93 -6.26
CA LYS A 323 12.70 15.86 -6.50
C LYS A 323 12.16 14.73 -7.39
N LEU A 324 10.84 14.44 -7.33
CA LEU A 324 10.21 13.41 -8.16
C LEU A 324 10.08 13.82 -9.63
N ALA A 325 10.19 15.11 -9.93
CA ALA A 325 10.21 15.60 -11.31
C ALA A 325 11.56 15.33 -12.03
N ARG A 326 12.59 14.92 -11.27
CA ARG A 326 13.90 14.53 -11.81
C ARG A 326 13.85 13.09 -12.30
N VAL A 327 14.33 12.84 -13.48
CA VAL A 327 14.50 11.49 -14.02
C VAL A 327 15.98 11.12 -13.86
N GLY A 328 16.29 10.19 -12.97
CA GLY A 328 17.68 9.85 -12.64
C GLY A 328 18.43 11.04 -12.02
N ASP A 329 19.65 11.30 -12.51
CA ASP A 329 20.51 12.41 -12.06
C ASP A 329 20.26 13.73 -12.82
N GLU A 330 19.18 13.82 -13.62
CA GLU A 330 18.87 15.05 -14.36
C GLU A 330 18.58 16.20 -13.40
N GLN A 331 19.17 17.36 -13.70
CA GLN A 331 18.84 18.63 -13.03
C GLN A 331 17.58 19.23 -13.66
N LEU A 332 16.81 19.99 -12.88
CA LEU A 332 15.61 20.70 -13.33
C LEU A 332 16.01 21.99 -14.07
N VAL A 333 16.43 21.89 -15.35
CA VAL A 333 17.01 23.01 -16.09
C VAL A 333 16.21 23.46 -17.31
N SER A 334 15.40 22.57 -17.91
CA SER A 334 14.77 22.83 -19.20
C SER A 334 13.30 23.26 -19.09
N ARG A 335 12.83 24.03 -20.09
CA ARG A 335 11.41 24.37 -20.25
C ARG A 335 10.53 23.14 -20.43
N SER A 336 11.02 22.12 -21.15
CA SER A 336 10.26 20.90 -21.37
C SER A 336 10.02 20.12 -20.08
N GLN A 337 11.00 20.12 -19.16
CA GLN A 337 10.81 19.54 -17.83
C GLN A 337 9.77 20.33 -17.03
N ALA A 338 9.82 21.67 -17.04
CA ALA A 338 8.83 22.51 -16.40
C ALA A 338 7.41 22.26 -16.97
N LYS A 339 7.25 22.18 -18.30
CA LYS A 339 5.96 21.87 -18.94
C LYS A 339 5.37 20.52 -18.52
N ARG A 340 6.21 19.49 -18.41
CA ARG A 340 5.77 18.19 -17.87
C ARG A 340 5.34 18.28 -16.40
N LEU A 341 6.08 19.06 -15.61
CA LEU A 341 5.79 19.28 -14.20
C LEU A 341 4.42 19.93 -14.01
N ILE A 342 4.15 21.04 -14.70
CA ILE A 342 2.92 21.85 -14.53
C ILE A 342 1.66 21.19 -15.13
N ALA A 343 1.81 20.10 -15.87
CA ALA A 343 0.67 19.36 -16.37
C ALA A 343 -0.32 19.05 -15.26
N ARG A 344 -1.60 19.37 -15.43
CA ARG A 344 -2.70 19.17 -14.47
C ARG A 344 -2.64 20.06 -13.22
N PHE A 345 -1.76 21.06 -13.10
CA PHE A 345 -1.81 22.01 -11.98
C PHE A 345 -3.09 22.86 -11.99
N ASP A 346 -3.68 23.08 -13.15
CA ASP A 346 -4.96 23.75 -13.34
C ASP A 346 -6.15 23.08 -12.64
N ARG A 347 -5.97 21.83 -12.18
CA ARG A 347 -6.97 21.12 -11.36
C ARG A 347 -6.99 21.55 -9.89
N PHE A 348 -6.03 22.36 -9.47
CA PHE A 348 -5.88 22.81 -8.08
C PHE A 348 -5.95 24.34 -8.02
N ARG A 349 -6.41 24.87 -6.88
CA ARG A 349 -6.33 26.32 -6.59
C ARG A 349 -4.95 26.68 -6.05
N THR A 350 -4.39 25.82 -5.20
CA THR A 350 -3.07 26.04 -4.60
C THR A 350 -2.16 24.84 -4.86
N VAL A 351 -1.00 25.10 -5.44
CA VAL A 351 0.05 24.11 -5.66
C VAL A 351 1.30 24.49 -4.88
N ILE A 352 1.66 23.70 -3.88
CA ILE A 352 2.85 23.89 -3.07
C ILE A 352 3.99 23.07 -3.69
N LEU A 353 5.00 23.75 -4.20
CA LEU A 353 6.21 23.17 -4.77
C LEU A 353 7.23 22.93 -3.66
N ASP A 354 7.49 21.69 -3.33
CA ASP A 354 8.44 21.31 -2.27
C ASP A 354 9.82 21.03 -2.86
N PHE A 355 10.76 21.95 -2.63
CA PHE A 355 12.13 21.87 -3.12
C PHE A 355 13.09 21.14 -2.17
N ALA A 356 12.60 20.43 -1.17
CA ALA A 356 13.46 19.58 -0.34
C ALA A 356 14.28 18.64 -1.23
N ASP A 357 15.60 18.53 -0.96
CA ASP A 357 16.58 17.76 -1.73
C ASP A 357 16.83 18.25 -3.19
N VAL A 358 16.33 19.43 -3.56
CA VAL A 358 16.65 20.09 -4.83
C VAL A 358 17.65 21.20 -4.57
N GLN A 359 18.90 21.03 -5.03
CA GLN A 359 19.98 21.99 -4.75
C GLN A 359 19.87 23.23 -5.62
N GLU A 360 19.54 23.05 -6.90
CA GLU A 360 19.44 24.13 -7.87
C GLU A 360 18.43 23.83 -8.96
N ILE A 361 17.96 24.88 -9.64
CA ILE A 361 17.13 24.82 -10.85
C ILE A 361 17.68 25.75 -11.90
N GLY A 362 17.46 25.42 -13.18
CA GLY A 362 17.89 26.25 -14.29
C GLY A 362 16.95 27.45 -14.52
N GLN A 363 17.50 28.52 -15.10
CA GLN A 363 16.74 29.74 -15.40
C GLN A 363 15.53 29.47 -16.32
N SER A 364 15.70 28.63 -17.35
CA SER A 364 14.62 28.34 -18.30
C SER A 364 13.48 27.53 -17.65
N PHE A 365 13.82 26.68 -16.68
CA PHE A 365 12.85 25.93 -15.88
C PHE A 365 12.07 26.87 -14.95
N ALA A 366 12.79 27.75 -14.20
CA ALA A 366 12.17 28.71 -13.30
C ALA A 366 11.26 29.72 -14.06
N ASP A 367 11.72 30.23 -15.20
CA ASP A 367 10.96 31.16 -16.04
C ASP A 367 9.66 30.54 -16.56
N GLU A 368 9.70 29.30 -17.02
CA GLU A 368 8.50 28.58 -17.48
C GLU A 368 7.49 28.33 -16.35
N LEU A 369 7.99 27.94 -15.17
CA LEU A 369 7.17 27.58 -14.03
C LEU A 369 6.57 28.84 -13.35
N PHE A 370 7.42 29.76 -12.91
CA PHE A 370 7.01 30.86 -12.03
C PHE A 370 6.55 32.11 -12.76
N ARG A 371 6.83 32.25 -14.04
CA ARG A 371 6.39 33.38 -14.84
C ARG A 371 5.41 32.98 -15.93
N VAL A 372 5.81 32.07 -16.84
CA VAL A 372 4.98 31.75 -18.01
C VAL A 372 3.69 31.08 -17.59
N TYR A 373 3.79 30.02 -16.78
CA TYR A 373 2.62 29.29 -16.28
C TYR A 373 1.78 30.14 -15.35
N ALA A 374 2.37 30.82 -14.36
CA ALA A 374 1.63 31.65 -13.41
C ALA A 374 0.83 32.76 -14.10
N ASN A 375 1.40 33.43 -15.11
CA ASN A 375 0.69 34.44 -15.90
C ASN A 375 -0.45 33.85 -16.75
N ALA A 376 -0.29 32.64 -17.25
CA ALA A 376 -1.32 31.98 -18.06
C ALA A 376 -2.46 31.39 -17.20
N HIS A 377 -2.24 31.14 -15.91
CA HIS A 377 -3.19 30.49 -15.00
C HIS A 377 -3.35 31.30 -13.69
N PRO A 378 -3.93 32.50 -13.75
CA PRO A 378 -4.03 33.40 -12.58
C PRO A 378 -4.95 32.84 -11.48
N GLY A 379 -5.73 31.80 -11.78
CA GLY A 379 -6.57 31.09 -10.79
C GLY A 379 -5.82 30.01 -10.01
N VAL A 380 -4.53 29.77 -10.30
CA VAL A 380 -3.69 28.77 -9.61
C VAL A 380 -2.61 29.52 -8.83
N GLU A 381 -2.65 29.41 -7.51
CA GLU A 381 -1.61 29.93 -6.65
C GLU A 381 -0.44 28.96 -6.58
N LEU A 382 0.76 29.42 -6.95
CA LEU A 382 2.02 28.65 -6.81
C LEU A 382 2.78 29.12 -5.58
N LEU A 383 2.90 28.24 -4.60
CA LEU A 383 3.72 28.46 -3.40
C LEU A 383 4.98 27.59 -3.47
N ALA A 384 6.09 28.08 -2.99
CA ALA A 384 7.35 27.34 -2.93
C ALA A 384 7.81 27.22 -1.49
N LYS A 385 8.27 26.03 -1.08
CA LYS A 385 8.84 25.79 0.24
C LYS A 385 10.15 24.98 0.17
N ASN A 386 10.93 25.03 1.24
CA ASN A 386 12.19 24.30 1.39
C ASN A 386 13.23 24.60 0.27
N MET A 387 13.23 25.85 -0.23
CA MET A 387 14.17 26.30 -1.24
C MET A 387 15.57 26.48 -0.63
N THR A 388 16.61 26.09 -1.40
CA THR A 388 17.99 26.53 -1.16
C THR A 388 18.15 27.98 -1.62
N GLU A 389 19.21 28.66 -1.20
CA GLU A 389 19.52 30.02 -1.70
C GLU A 389 19.64 30.08 -3.22
N GLN A 390 20.09 28.99 -3.84
CA GLN A 390 20.24 28.94 -5.30
C GLN A 390 18.89 28.84 -6.01
N VAL A 391 17.98 28.01 -5.46
CA VAL A 391 16.60 27.91 -5.98
C VAL A 391 15.86 29.22 -5.79
N GLU A 392 15.98 29.85 -4.60
CA GLU A 392 15.33 31.12 -4.28
C GLU A 392 15.80 32.25 -5.18
N ARG A 393 17.10 32.33 -5.47
CA ARG A 393 17.65 33.31 -6.43
C ARG A 393 17.06 33.14 -7.84
N MET A 394 16.87 31.91 -8.30
CA MET A 394 16.25 31.65 -9.61
C MET A 394 14.76 31.97 -9.61
N TRP A 395 14.07 31.67 -8.51
CA TRP A 395 12.67 32.05 -8.32
C TRP A 395 12.50 33.58 -8.36
N LEU A 396 13.23 34.32 -7.52
CA LEU A 396 13.20 35.79 -7.49
C LEU A 396 13.48 36.41 -8.87
N ARG A 397 14.44 35.86 -9.62
CA ARG A 397 14.76 36.32 -10.97
C ARG A 397 13.61 36.07 -11.95
N ALA A 398 12.89 34.96 -11.80
CA ALA A 398 11.77 34.62 -12.70
C ALA A 398 10.53 35.50 -12.46
N VAL A 399 10.26 35.88 -11.18
CA VAL A 399 9.11 36.71 -10.80
C VAL A 399 9.39 38.21 -10.87
N ALA A 400 10.66 38.63 -10.99
CA ALA A 400 11.01 40.05 -11.09
C ALA A 400 10.38 40.69 -12.34
N PRO A 401 9.81 41.90 -12.23
CA PRO A 401 9.32 42.66 -13.36
C PRO A 401 10.45 42.88 -14.36
N ARG A 402 10.24 42.56 -15.63
CA ARG A 402 11.16 42.95 -16.71
C ARG A 402 10.94 44.43 -17.01
N THR A 403 11.89 45.23 -16.61
CA THR A 403 11.99 46.65 -17.04
C THR A 403 12.26 46.73 -18.52
#